data_cca0e05ee233badfb7a09a6fdd6aef78
#
_entry.id   cca0e05ee233badfb7a09a6fdd6aef78
#
_cell.length_a   1.000
_cell.length_b   1.000
_cell.length_c   1.000
_cell.angle_alpha   90.00
_cell.angle_beta   90.00
_cell.angle_gamma   90.00
#
_symmetry.space_group_name_H-M   'P 1'
#
loop_
_entity.id
_entity.type
_entity.pdbx_description
1 polymer ?
#
loop_
_entity_poly.entity_id
_entity_poly.type
_entity_poly.pdbx_seq_one_letter_code
_entity_poly.pdbx_strand_id
1 'polypeptide(L)'
;YELEKVAKQRFNNDNVKLDVKASYIGSKIFEADHLYKSFGDLKILDDFSYIFSRYEKMGIVGNNGTGKSTFIKILMGLEQADSGTLDIGETVRFGYYSQDGLQFDEQMKVIDVVQDIAEVIELGNGKKLTASQFLQHFLFTPETQHSYVYKLSGGERRRLYLCTVLMRNPNFLVLDEPTNDLDIVTLNVLEEYLQNFKGCVIVVSHDRYFMDKVVDHLLVFNGQGDIRDFPGNYTQYRDWKDAKVHQEKEKEKEAAKAQEDKTAKVRLNEKRRMSFKEKREFEQLEQEIADLETEKNAIEEALCSGTLSVDELTEKSKRLPELSDLIDEKTLRWLELSEIESN
;
A
#
# COMPACT_ATOMS: atom_id res chain seq x y z
N TYR A 1 -10.74 28.43 -9.78
CA TYR A 1 -11.08 28.96 -11.13
C TYR A 1 -9.86 29.52 -11.87
N GLU A 2 -8.95 30.25 -11.21
CA GLU A 2 -7.71 30.73 -11.85
C GLU A 2 -6.65 29.63 -11.97
N LEU A 3 -6.51 28.78 -10.98
CA LEU A 3 -5.61 27.60 -11.00
C LEU A 3 -6.00 26.58 -12.07
N GLU A 4 -7.31 26.37 -12.30
CA GLU A 4 -7.81 25.52 -13.40
C GLU A 4 -7.55 26.11 -14.79
N LYS A 5 -7.64 27.43 -14.94
CA LYS A 5 -7.32 28.12 -16.21
C LYS A 5 -5.82 28.07 -16.52
N VAL A 6 -4.97 28.22 -15.49
CA VAL A 6 -3.51 28.13 -15.62
C VAL A 6 -3.09 26.67 -15.93
N ALA A 7 -3.74 25.69 -15.32
CA ALA A 7 -3.54 24.30 -15.66
C ALA A 7 -3.97 23.98 -17.11
N LYS A 8 -5.16 24.44 -17.56
CA LYS A 8 -5.64 24.23 -18.92
C LYS A 8 -4.82 24.96 -20.00
N GLN A 9 -4.27 26.12 -19.71
CA GLN A 9 -3.39 26.83 -20.66
C GLN A 9 -2.00 26.20 -20.80
N ARG A 10 -1.53 25.46 -19.76
CA ARG A 10 -0.25 24.74 -19.79
C ARG A 10 -0.31 23.39 -20.51
N PHE A 11 -1.51 22.81 -20.69
CA PHE A 11 -1.71 21.54 -21.41
C PHE A 11 -1.83 21.69 -22.93
N ASN A 12 -1.72 22.89 -23.49
CA ASN A 12 -1.86 23.14 -24.93
C ASN A 12 -0.53 23.16 -25.71
N ASN A 13 0.58 22.77 -25.08
CA ASN A 13 1.80 22.47 -25.85
C ASN A 13 1.79 20.96 -26.15
N ASP A 14 1.54 20.67 -27.41
CA ASP A 14 1.65 19.36 -28.08
C ASP A 14 1.80 18.18 -27.12
N ASN A 15 0.80 17.30 -27.10
CA ASN A 15 0.82 16.00 -26.39
C ASN A 15 2.05 15.18 -26.81
N VAL A 16 3.24 15.58 -26.40
CA VAL A 16 4.43 14.75 -26.50
C VAL A 16 4.28 13.73 -25.37
N LYS A 17 3.64 12.59 -25.70
CA LYS A 17 3.66 11.44 -24.82
C LYS A 17 5.11 11.17 -24.44
N LEU A 18 5.38 11.03 -23.14
CA LEU A 18 6.68 10.63 -22.60
C LEU A 18 6.95 9.14 -22.92
N ASP A 19 6.99 8.81 -24.22
CA ASP A 19 7.43 7.50 -24.69
C ASP A 19 8.96 7.53 -24.75
N VAL A 20 9.60 7.49 -23.57
CA VAL A 20 11.06 7.46 -23.46
C VAL A 20 11.55 6.11 -23.97
N LYS A 21 12.50 6.14 -24.91
CA LYS A 21 13.17 4.92 -25.38
C LYS A 21 14.03 4.38 -24.24
N ALA A 22 13.53 3.34 -23.55
CA ALA A 22 14.36 2.64 -22.58
C ALA A 22 15.64 2.12 -23.25
N SER A 23 16.76 2.13 -22.53
CA SER A 23 17.98 1.51 -23.02
C SER A 23 17.74 0.02 -23.32
N TYR A 24 18.51 -0.54 -24.26
CA TYR A 24 18.35 -1.95 -24.64
C TYR A 24 18.39 -2.85 -23.41
N ILE A 25 17.45 -3.79 -23.34
CA ILE A 25 17.38 -4.81 -22.29
C ILE A 25 17.48 -6.19 -22.94
N GLY A 26 18.41 -6.99 -22.47
CA GLY A 26 18.65 -8.37 -22.94
C GLY A 26 17.51 -9.31 -22.54
N SER A 27 17.67 -10.59 -22.83
CA SER A 27 16.69 -11.63 -22.44
C SER A 27 16.78 -11.97 -20.95
N LYS A 28 17.98 -11.94 -20.40
CA LYS A 28 18.22 -12.19 -18.96
C LYS A 28 18.09 -10.89 -18.19
N ILE A 29 17.20 -10.88 -17.22
CA ILE A 29 16.95 -9.73 -16.33
C ILE A 29 17.60 -10.00 -14.99
N PHE A 30 16.97 -10.81 -14.14
CA PHE A 30 17.61 -11.43 -12.99
C PHE A 30 17.03 -12.82 -12.73
N GLU A 31 17.87 -13.68 -12.17
CA GLU A 31 17.52 -15.02 -11.74
C GLU A 31 18.00 -15.15 -10.29
N ALA A 32 17.06 -15.34 -9.39
CA ALA A 32 17.29 -15.66 -7.99
C ALA A 32 17.14 -17.17 -7.82
N ASP A 33 18.13 -17.83 -7.26
CA ASP A 33 18.11 -19.26 -7.04
C ASP A 33 18.47 -19.59 -5.59
N HIS A 34 17.50 -20.15 -4.88
CA HIS A 34 17.60 -20.57 -3.49
C HIS A 34 18.19 -19.48 -2.56
N LEU A 35 17.67 -18.23 -2.66
CA LEU A 35 18.15 -17.13 -1.83
C LEU A 35 17.65 -17.25 -0.40
N TYR A 36 18.58 -17.07 0.54
CA TYR A 36 18.31 -16.98 1.97
C TYR A 36 18.85 -15.67 2.53
N LYS A 37 18.08 -15.05 3.41
CA LYS A 37 18.48 -13.85 4.16
C LYS A 37 17.76 -13.78 5.48
N SER A 38 18.51 -13.58 6.57
CA SER A 38 17.96 -13.42 7.91
C SER A 38 18.71 -12.35 8.71
N PHE A 39 18.03 -11.75 9.68
CA PHE A 39 18.60 -10.86 10.68
C PHE A 39 18.22 -11.40 12.06
N GLY A 40 19.15 -12.15 12.68
CA GLY A 40 18.84 -12.90 13.90
C GLY A 40 17.71 -13.92 13.66
N ASP A 41 16.64 -13.84 14.44
CA ASP A 41 15.48 -14.75 14.30
C ASP A 41 14.49 -14.34 13.19
N LEU A 42 14.68 -13.17 12.59
CA LEU A 42 13.81 -12.67 11.54
C LEU A 42 14.27 -13.17 10.17
N LYS A 43 13.55 -14.12 9.60
CA LYS A 43 13.76 -14.55 8.22
C LYS A 43 13.15 -13.56 7.25
N ILE A 44 13.96 -13.08 6.31
CA ILE A 44 13.55 -12.18 5.22
C ILE A 44 13.29 -12.95 3.94
N LEU A 45 14.22 -13.82 3.57
CA LEU A 45 14.13 -14.76 2.45
C LEU A 45 14.38 -16.16 3.00
N ASP A 46 13.55 -17.12 2.63
CA ASP A 46 13.69 -18.53 3.00
C ASP A 46 13.41 -19.38 1.75
N ASP A 47 14.46 -19.85 1.11
CA ASP A 47 14.41 -20.61 -0.14
C ASP A 47 13.73 -19.89 -1.30
N PHE A 48 14.03 -18.59 -1.47
CA PHE A 48 13.42 -17.79 -2.50
C PHE A 48 14.08 -18.01 -3.86
N SER A 49 13.29 -18.49 -4.82
CA SER A 49 13.70 -18.64 -6.22
C SER A 49 12.72 -17.92 -7.14
N TYR A 50 13.25 -17.10 -8.06
CA TYR A 50 12.44 -16.33 -8.98
C TYR A 50 13.20 -15.96 -10.25
N ILE A 51 12.54 -16.08 -11.39
CA ILE A 51 13.08 -15.63 -12.70
C ILE A 51 12.26 -14.44 -13.17
N PHE A 52 12.89 -13.28 -13.20
CA PHE A 52 12.23 -12.04 -13.63
C PHE A 52 12.20 -11.95 -15.16
N SER A 53 11.01 -11.75 -15.70
CA SER A 53 10.78 -11.74 -17.12
C SER A 53 11.03 -10.35 -17.73
N ARG A 54 11.31 -10.33 -19.03
CA ARG A 54 11.51 -9.10 -19.79
C ARG A 54 10.21 -8.29 -19.86
N TYR A 55 10.29 -6.99 -19.58
CA TYR A 55 9.17 -6.03 -19.56
C TYR A 55 8.15 -6.27 -18.45
N GLU A 56 8.47 -7.11 -17.51
CA GLU A 56 7.64 -7.42 -16.37
C GLU A 56 7.49 -6.21 -15.46
N LYS A 57 6.28 -5.98 -14.96
CA LYS A 57 5.95 -4.92 -14.01
C LYS A 57 5.36 -5.55 -12.75
N MET A 58 6.19 -5.67 -11.75
CA MET A 58 5.89 -6.35 -10.49
C MET A 58 5.60 -5.35 -9.38
N GLY A 59 4.53 -5.59 -8.63
CA GLY A 59 4.27 -4.92 -7.38
C GLY A 59 4.76 -5.73 -6.18
N ILE A 60 5.37 -5.11 -5.20
CA ILE A 60 5.74 -5.74 -3.94
C ILE A 60 4.80 -5.23 -2.85
N VAL A 61 4.11 -6.15 -2.17
CA VAL A 61 3.17 -5.84 -1.11
C VAL A 61 3.47 -6.66 0.16
N GLY A 62 3.12 -6.12 1.31
CA GLY A 62 3.31 -6.80 2.60
C GLY A 62 3.37 -5.78 3.75
N ASN A 63 3.24 -6.26 4.97
CA ASN A 63 3.32 -5.41 6.15
C ASN A 63 4.71 -4.77 6.31
N ASN A 64 4.81 -3.73 7.13
CA ASN A 64 6.11 -3.15 7.44
C ASN A 64 6.98 -4.17 8.21
N GLY A 65 8.28 -4.19 7.90
CA GLY A 65 9.22 -5.12 8.51
C GLY A 65 9.24 -6.53 7.91
N THR A 66 8.47 -6.83 6.86
CA THR A 66 8.47 -8.16 6.21
C THR A 66 9.66 -8.39 5.26
N GLY A 67 10.53 -7.39 5.08
CA GLY A 67 11.76 -7.56 4.29
C GLY A 67 11.72 -6.98 2.88
N LYS A 68 10.67 -6.24 2.48
CA LYS A 68 10.54 -5.64 1.15
C LYS A 68 11.76 -4.81 0.74
N SER A 69 12.15 -3.85 1.57
CA SER A 69 13.32 -2.98 1.28
C SER A 69 14.64 -3.75 1.34
N THR A 70 14.74 -4.79 2.17
CA THR A 70 15.92 -5.67 2.19
C THR A 70 16.05 -6.46 0.90
N PHE A 71 14.95 -7.01 0.39
CA PHE A 71 14.93 -7.68 -0.91
C PHE A 71 15.37 -6.74 -2.04
N ILE A 72 14.87 -5.51 -2.06
CA ILE A 72 15.30 -4.48 -3.03
C ILE A 72 16.81 -4.22 -2.90
N LYS A 73 17.32 -4.07 -1.68
CA LYS A 73 18.76 -3.84 -1.44
C LYS A 73 19.61 -5.01 -1.92
N ILE A 74 19.15 -6.25 -1.74
CA ILE A 74 19.82 -7.44 -2.28
C ILE A 74 19.83 -7.41 -3.81
N LEU A 75 18.68 -7.11 -4.43
CA LEU A 75 18.56 -7.00 -5.88
C LEU A 75 19.47 -5.91 -6.47
N MET A 76 19.63 -4.80 -5.74
CA MET A 76 20.51 -3.69 -6.13
C MET A 76 21.99 -3.93 -5.81
N GLY A 77 22.34 -5.05 -5.18
CA GLY A 77 23.70 -5.34 -4.72
C GLY A 77 24.18 -4.49 -3.54
N LEU A 78 23.26 -3.79 -2.86
CA LEU A 78 23.54 -2.97 -1.68
C LEU A 78 23.57 -3.80 -0.39
N GLU A 79 23.01 -4.98 -0.40
CA GLU A 79 22.99 -5.97 0.69
C GLU A 79 23.29 -7.34 0.09
N GLN A 80 23.98 -8.20 0.85
CA GLN A 80 24.29 -9.56 0.39
C GLN A 80 23.29 -10.56 0.96
N ALA A 81 22.88 -11.53 0.15
CA ALA A 81 22.17 -12.71 0.64
C ALA A 81 23.10 -13.54 1.51
N ASP A 82 22.54 -14.29 2.47
CA ASP A 82 23.33 -15.17 3.34
C ASP A 82 23.77 -16.44 2.59
N SER A 83 22.93 -16.91 1.65
CA SER A 83 23.24 -17.99 0.72
C SER A 83 22.33 -17.96 -0.50
N GLY A 84 22.61 -18.82 -1.48
CA GLY A 84 21.96 -18.83 -2.79
C GLY A 84 22.70 -17.99 -3.82
N THR A 85 22.14 -17.87 -5.01
CA THR A 85 22.74 -17.11 -6.11
C THR A 85 21.75 -16.10 -6.68
N LEU A 86 22.24 -14.90 -6.96
CA LEU A 86 21.52 -13.87 -7.70
C LEU A 86 22.32 -13.51 -8.93
N ASP A 87 21.79 -13.84 -10.08
CA ASP A 87 22.44 -13.58 -11.36
C ASP A 87 21.66 -12.48 -12.12
N ILE A 88 22.31 -11.34 -12.33
CA ILE A 88 21.73 -10.16 -12.97
C ILE A 88 22.30 -10.02 -14.37
N GLY A 89 21.43 -9.80 -15.35
CA GLY A 89 21.83 -9.61 -16.73
C GLY A 89 22.74 -8.40 -16.93
N GLU A 90 23.82 -8.55 -17.68
CA GLU A 90 24.84 -7.50 -17.91
C GLU A 90 24.27 -6.21 -18.54
N THR A 91 23.14 -6.31 -19.23
CA THR A 91 22.48 -5.18 -19.87
C THR A 91 21.52 -4.41 -18.94
N VAL A 92 21.30 -4.91 -17.72
CA VAL A 92 20.39 -4.30 -16.76
C VAL A 92 20.99 -3.01 -16.21
N ARG A 93 20.22 -1.92 -16.31
CA ARG A 93 20.56 -0.61 -15.78
C ARG A 93 19.47 -0.19 -14.81
N PHE A 94 19.78 -0.29 -13.54
CA PHE A 94 18.84 0.06 -12.47
C PHE A 94 18.67 1.58 -12.34
N GLY A 95 17.42 2.01 -12.20
CA GLY A 95 17.06 3.30 -11.65
C GLY A 95 16.32 3.07 -10.34
N TYR A 96 16.90 3.51 -9.24
CA TYR A 96 16.32 3.31 -7.92
C TYR A 96 15.83 4.62 -7.31
N TYR A 97 14.54 4.69 -7.07
CA TYR A 97 13.91 5.74 -6.29
C TYR A 97 13.66 5.21 -4.87
N SER A 98 14.52 5.60 -3.94
CA SER A 98 14.47 5.16 -2.55
C SER A 98 13.71 6.13 -1.67
N GLN A 99 13.16 5.62 -0.59
CA GLN A 99 12.51 6.42 0.44
C GLN A 99 13.48 7.39 1.15
N ASP A 100 14.77 7.01 1.26
CA ASP A 100 15.79 7.87 1.91
C ASP A 100 16.12 9.12 1.09
N GLY A 101 15.75 9.15 -0.20
CA GLY A 101 16.00 10.24 -1.12
C GLY A 101 17.47 10.38 -1.54
N LEU A 102 17.76 11.43 -2.31
CA LEU A 102 19.10 11.80 -2.72
C LEU A 102 19.51 13.10 -2.02
N GLN A 103 20.75 13.17 -1.56
CA GLN A 103 21.35 14.43 -1.14
C GLN A 103 21.85 15.17 -2.38
N PHE A 104 21.32 16.37 -2.58
CA PHE A 104 21.76 17.26 -3.65
C PHE A 104 22.78 18.26 -3.13
N ASP A 105 23.65 18.72 -4.02
CA ASP A 105 24.37 19.96 -3.76
C ASP A 105 23.35 21.12 -3.79
N GLU A 106 23.09 21.70 -2.63
CA GLU A 106 22.10 22.75 -2.46
C GLU A 106 22.44 24.05 -3.22
N GLN A 107 23.71 24.23 -3.59
CA GLN A 107 24.20 25.39 -4.33
C GLN A 107 24.08 25.25 -5.86
N MET A 108 23.67 24.09 -6.35
CA MET A 108 23.38 23.88 -7.77
C MET A 108 22.00 24.42 -8.14
N LYS A 109 21.82 24.80 -9.39
CA LYS A 109 20.48 25.06 -9.95
C LYS A 109 19.80 23.73 -10.31
N VAL A 110 18.48 23.73 -10.27
CA VAL A 110 17.66 22.55 -10.61
C VAL A 110 18.00 22.01 -11.98
N ILE A 111 18.17 22.89 -12.97
CA ILE A 111 18.50 22.49 -14.35
C ILE A 111 19.89 21.87 -14.42
N ASP A 112 20.87 22.41 -13.70
CA ASP A 112 22.25 21.92 -13.74
C ASP A 112 22.34 20.51 -13.16
N VAL A 113 21.62 20.21 -12.06
CA VAL A 113 21.54 18.87 -11.46
C VAL A 113 21.10 17.81 -12.48
N VAL A 114 20.17 18.15 -13.36
CA VAL A 114 19.65 17.21 -14.36
C VAL A 114 20.56 17.17 -15.59
N GLN A 115 21.13 18.31 -16.01
CA GLN A 115 22.05 18.38 -17.14
C GLN A 115 23.38 17.65 -16.88
N ASP A 116 23.85 17.62 -15.64
CA ASP A 116 25.04 16.84 -15.25
C ASP A 116 24.85 15.33 -15.46
N ILE A 117 23.59 14.86 -15.48
CA ILE A 117 23.27 13.46 -15.76
C ILE A 117 23.15 13.24 -17.26
N ALA A 118 22.35 14.05 -17.95
CA ALA A 118 22.16 14.01 -19.39
C ALA A 118 21.59 15.33 -19.90
N GLU A 119 22.12 15.84 -21.02
CA GLU A 119 21.59 17.03 -21.67
C GLU A 119 20.27 16.72 -22.43
N VAL A 120 20.15 15.49 -22.96
CA VAL A 120 19.03 15.04 -23.77
C VAL A 120 18.69 13.58 -23.50
N ILE A 121 17.39 13.26 -23.57
CA ILE A 121 16.85 11.89 -23.55
C ILE A 121 16.28 11.56 -24.95
N GLU A 122 16.51 10.36 -25.45
CA GLU A 122 15.87 9.87 -26.66
C GLU A 122 14.46 9.32 -26.34
N LEU A 123 13.48 9.76 -27.12
CA LEU A 123 12.12 9.22 -27.10
C LEU A 123 12.01 8.01 -28.04
N GLY A 124 11.02 7.14 -27.79
CA GLY A 124 10.76 5.93 -28.58
C GLY A 124 10.50 6.18 -30.05
N ASN A 125 10.07 7.40 -30.40
CA ASN A 125 9.86 7.87 -31.80
C ASN A 125 11.10 8.50 -32.45
N GLY A 126 12.25 8.42 -31.78
CA GLY A 126 13.53 9.01 -32.26
C GLY A 126 13.65 10.52 -32.01
N LYS A 127 12.66 11.18 -31.45
CA LYS A 127 12.76 12.56 -31.01
C LYS A 127 13.65 12.65 -29.78
N LYS A 128 14.31 13.81 -29.61
CA LYS A 128 15.12 14.12 -28.44
C LYS A 128 14.39 15.09 -27.55
N LEU A 129 14.40 14.83 -26.25
CA LEU A 129 13.85 15.71 -25.24
C LEU A 129 15.00 16.32 -24.45
N THR A 130 15.04 17.65 -24.36
CA THR A 130 16.08 18.33 -23.57
C THR A 130 15.79 18.20 -22.07
N ALA A 131 16.82 18.34 -21.23
CA ALA A 131 16.66 18.34 -19.78
C ALA A 131 15.60 19.35 -19.30
N SER A 132 15.57 20.57 -19.91
CA SER A 132 14.56 21.59 -19.59
C SER A 132 13.14 21.14 -19.96
N GLN A 133 12.93 20.55 -21.12
CA GLN A 133 11.63 20.02 -21.53
C GLN A 133 11.19 18.87 -20.64
N PHE A 134 12.13 17.99 -20.27
CA PHE A 134 11.85 16.90 -19.34
C PHE A 134 11.40 17.41 -17.96
N LEU A 135 12.12 18.38 -17.40
CA LEU A 135 11.73 19.03 -16.16
C LEU A 135 10.36 19.71 -16.25
N GLN A 136 10.03 20.31 -17.40
CA GLN A 136 8.68 20.88 -17.62
C GLN A 136 7.58 19.84 -17.56
N HIS A 137 7.79 18.64 -18.09
CA HIS A 137 6.84 17.51 -17.96
C HIS A 137 6.62 17.14 -16.48
N PHE A 138 7.67 17.23 -15.67
CA PHE A 138 7.58 17.04 -14.22
C PHE A 138 7.29 18.34 -13.47
N LEU A 139 6.61 19.30 -14.10
CA LEU A 139 6.03 20.50 -13.50
C LEU A 139 7.04 21.51 -12.93
N PHE A 140 8.29 21.47 -13.36
CA PHE A 140 9.26 22.53 -13.08
C PHE A 140 9.10 23.65 -14.11
N THR A 141 8.63 24.82 -13.64
CA THR A 141 8.54 26.01 -14.51
C THR A 141 9.94 26.49 -14.89
N PRO A 142 10.13 27.23 -16.00
CA PRO A 142 11.42 27.79 -16.37
C PRO A 142 12.09 28.59 -15.25
N GLU A 143 11.30 29.32 -14.45
CA GLU A 143 11.82 30.08 -13.29
C GLU A 143 12.34 29.13 -12.20
N THR A 144 11.60 28.07 -11.88
CA THR A 144 12.01 27.06 -10.88
C THR A 144 13.23 26.28 -11.36
N GLN A 145 13.36 25.99 -12.67
CA GLN A 145 14.53 25.31 -13.23
C GLN A 145 15.82 26.08 -13.01
N HIS A 146 15.78 27.42 -13.06
CA HIS A 146 16.93 28.26 -12.82
C HIS A 146 17.13 28.67 -11.37
N SER A 147 16.24 28.24 -10.46
CA SER A 147 16.41 28.47 -9.03
C SER A 147 17.39 27.44 -8.41
N TYR A 148 17.94 27.79 -7.25
CA TYR A 148 18.83 26.89 -6.51
C TYR A 148 18.04 25.80 -5.78
N VAL A 149 18.64 24.61 -5.63
CA VAL A 149 18.02 23.45 -4.97
C VAL A 149 17.60 23.74 -3.53
N TYR A 150 18.37 24.55 -2.78
CA TYR A 150 18.02 24.92 -1.41
C TYR A 150 16.68 25.69 -1.29
N LYS A 151 16.20 26.30 -2.37
CA LYS A 151 14.91 27.03 -2.41
C LYS A 151 13.72 26.12 -2.67
N LEU A 152 13.95 24.88 -3.05
CA LEU A 152 12.87 23.94 -3.34
C LEU A 152 12.18 23.48 -2.04
N SER A 153 10.86 23.36 -2.11
CA SER A 153 10.07 22.65 -1.10
C SER A 153 10.45 21.15 -1.03
N GLY A 154 10.07 20.49 0.05
CA GLY A 154 10.33 19.05 0.21
C GLY A 154 9.75 18.21 -0.95
N GLY A 155 8.50 18.50 -1.39
CA GLY A 155 7.87 17.83 -2.52
C GLY A 155 8.58 18.10 -3.85
N GLU A 156 9.06 19.33 -4.09
CA GLU A 156 9.84 19.65 -5.29
C GLU A 156 11.20 18.94 -5.28
N ARG A 157 11.86 18.82 -4.13
CA ARG A 157 13.11 18.05 -4.01
C ARG A 157 12.88 16.56 -4.31
N ARG A 158 11.79 15.97 -3.85
CA ARG A 158 11.40 14.58 -4.16
C ARG A 158 11.13 14.39 -5.64
N ARG A 159 10.44 15.34 -6.24
CA ARG A 159 10.16 15.37 -7.68
C ARG A 159 11.46 15.51 -8.49
N LEU A 160 12.38 16.39 -8.06
CA LEU A 160 13.69 16.50 -8.69
C LEU A 160 14.48 15.19 -8.58
N TYR A 161 14.45 14.53 -7.42
CA TYR A 161 15.07 13.22 -7.25
C TYR A 161 14.52 12.19 -8.25
N LEU A 162 13.20 12.14 -8.40
CA LEU A 162 12.58 11.28 -9.42
C LEU A 162 13.11 11.61 -10.82
N CYS A 163 13.17 12.89 -11.19
CA CYS A 163 13.71 13.32 -12.48
C CYS A 163 15.16 12.83 -12.68
N THR A 164 16.02 12.91 -11.67
CA THR A 164 17.41 12.44 -11.77
C THR A 164 17.49 10.93 -11.98
N VAL A 165 16.62 10.16 -11.36
CA VAL A 165 16.54 8.69 -11.56
C VAL A 165 16.14 8.37 -12.99
N LEU A 166 15.11 9.03 -13.51
CA LEU A 166 14.58 8.77 -14.85
C LEU A 166 15.52 9.27 -15.97
N MET A 167 16.22 10.38 -15.75
CA MET A 167 17.19 10.95 -16.70
C MET A 167 18.40 10.05 -16.96
N ARG A 168 18.75 9.16 -16.06
CA ARG A 168 19.80 8.14 -16.25
C ARG A 168 19.43 7.10 -17.30
N ASN A 169 18.24 7.19 -17.86
CA ASN A 169 17.69 6.26 -18.87
C ASN A 169 17.82 4.79 -18.45
N PRO A 170 17.30 4.42 -17.26
CA PRO A 170 17.32 3.03 -16.82
C PRO A 170 16.45 2.16 -17.72
N ASN A 171 16.70 0.85 -17.72
CA ASN A 171 15.81 -0.13 -18.33
C ASN A 171 15.16 -1.04 -17.26
N PHE A 172 15.53 -0.86 -16.00
CA PHE A 172 14.91 -1.49 -14.84
C PHE A 172 14.69 -0.43 -13.77
N LEU A 173 13.42 -0.13 -13.47
CA LEU A 173 13.04 0.83 -12.44
C LEU A 173 12.61 0.13 -11.16
N VAL A 174 13.14 0.60 -10.04
CA VAL A 174 12.73 0.20 -8.70
C VAL A 174 12.22 1.44 -7.98
N LEU A 175 10.95 1.43 -7.58
CA LEU A 175 10.28 2.54 -6.93
C LEU A 175 9.84 2.11 -5.53
N ASP A 176 10.47 2.65 -4.50
CA ASP A 176 10.16 2.33 -3.11
C ASP A 176 9.31 3.45 -2.50
N GLU A 177 8.01 3.17 -2.30
CA GLU A 177 6.96 4.06 -1.78
C GLU A 177 6.88 5.45 -2.45
N PRO A 178 6.82 5.52 -3.80
CA PRO A 178 6.79 6.81 -4.49
C PRO A 178 5.54 7.63 -4.18
N THR A 179 4.46 7.00 -3.76
CA THR A 179 3.17 7.62 -3.47
C THR A 179 3.15 8.42 -2.16
N ASN A 180 4.07 8.15 -1.24
CA ASN A 180 4.13 8.85 0.05
C ASN A 180 4.68 10.29 -0.08
N ASP A 181 5.55 10.51 -1.05
CA ASP A 181 6.38 11.71 -1.15
C ASP A 181 6.04 12.62 -2.33
N LEU A 182 5.25 12.15 -3.28
CA LEU A 182 4.90 12.88 -4.49
C LEU A 182 3.46 13.37 -4.44
N ASP A 183 3.24 14.59 -4.95
CA ASP A 183 1.88 15.12 -5.11
C ASP A 183 1.11 14.38 -6.23
N ILE A 184 -0.23 14.45 -6.17
CA ILE A 184 -1.13 13.75 -7.09
C ILE A 184 -0.84 14.07 -8.57
N VAL A 185 -0.46 15.32 -8.87
CA VAL A 185 -0.19 15.72 -10.25
C VAL A 185 1.11 15.07 -10.75
N THR A 186 2.13 15.04 -9.92
CA THR A 186 3.41 14.35 -10.22
C THR A 186 3.20 12.83 -10.34
N LEU A 187 2.35 12.24 -9.48
CA LEU A 187 1.99 10.82 -9.58
C LEU A 187 1.31 10.49 -10.90
N ASN A 188 0.40 11.34 -11.39
CA ASN A 188 -0.22 11.12 -12.70
C ASN A 188 0.81 11.15 -13.84
N VAL A 189 1.79 12.05 -13.78
CA VAL A 189 2.90 12.10 -14.76
C VAL A 189 3.75 10.83 -14.68
N LEU A 190 4.04 10.37 -13.46
CA LEU A 190 4.79 9.12 -13.26
C LEU A 190 4.01 7.90 -13.76
N GLU A 191 2.71 7.81 -13.49
CA GLU A 191 1.83 6.76 -13.99
C GLU A 191 1.86 6.70 -15.52
N GLU A 192 1.68 7.83 -16.20
CA GLU A 192 1.75 7.91 -17.67
C GLU A 192 3.12 7.47 -18.18
N TYR A 193 4.21 7.91 -17.54
CA TYR A 193 5.56 7.48 -17.88
C TYR A 193 5.72 5.96 -17.74
N LEU A 194 5.28 5.37 -16.61
CA LEU A 194 5.42 3.95 -16.33
C LEU A 194 4.57 3.06 -17.25
N GLN A 195 3.38 3.52 -17.65
CA GLN A 195 2.54 2.82 -18.62
C GLN A 195 3.22 2.69 -19.97
N ASN A 196 3.93 3.74 -20.41
CA ASN A 196 4.65 3.76 -21.70
C ASN A 196 6.08 3.21 -21.60
N PHE A 197 6.57 2.96 -20.39
CA PHE A 197 7.93 2.52 -20.15
C PHE A 197 8.17 1.08 -20.67
N LYS A 198 9.11 0.96 -21.62
CA LYS A 198 9.49 -0.32 -22.24
C LYS A 198 10.69 -0.95 -21.53
N GLY A 199 10.59 -1.08 -20.23
CA GLY A 199 11.57 -1.71 -19.35
C GLY A 199 10.86 -2.51 -18.27
N CYS A 200 11.63 -3.03 -17.35
CA CYS A 200 11.13 -3.73 -16.18
C CYS A 200 10.86 -2.76 -15.03
N VAL A 201 9.86 -3.04 -14.23
CA VAL A 201 9.49 -2.19 -13.09
C VAL A 201 9.22 -3.04 -11.86
N ILE A 202 9.80 -2.63 -10.74
CA ILE A 202 9.38 -3.08 -9.41
C ILE A 202 8.84 -1.87 -8.65
N VAL A 203 7.64 -1.99 -8.10
CA VAL A 203 7.02 -0.96 -7.28
C VAL A 203 6.68 -1.51 -5.91
N VAL A 204 7.15 -0.86 -4.86
CA VAL A 204 6.62 -1.03 -3.51
C VAL A 204 5.69 0.13 -3.23
N SER A 205 4.42 -0.13 -3.00
CA SER A 205 3.45 0.89 -2.62
C SER A 205 2.24 0.28 -1.90
N HIS A 206 1.62 1.09 -1.06
CA HIS A 206 0.33 0.79 -0.43
C HIS A 206 -0.84 1.44 -1.17
N ASP A 207 -0.57 2.27 -2.18
CA ASP A 207 -1.61 2.91 -2.99
C ASP A 207 -2.17 1.94 -4.04
N ARG A 208 -3.45 1.58 -3.83
CA ARG A 208 -4.19 0.67 -4.70
C ARG A 208 -4.29 1.18 -6.14
N TYR A 209 -4.64 2.46 -6.31
CA TYR A 209 -4.91 3.02 -7.63
C TYR A 209 -3.63 3.09 -8.46
N PHE A 210 -2.54 3.48 -7.83
CA PHE A 210 -1.23 3.50 -8.48
C PHE A 210 -0.79 2.09 -8.89
N MET A 211 -0.88 1.13 -7.97
CA MET A 211 -0.50 -0.26 -8.23
C MET A 211 -1.32 -0.89 -9.36
N ASP A 212 -2.66 -0.74 -9.34
CA ASP A 212 -3.53 -1.33 -10.37
C ASP A 212 -3.28 -0.79 -11.79
N LYS A 213 -2.74 0.44 -11.89
CA LYS A 213 -2.40 1.05 -13.19
C LYS A 213 -1.02 0.66 -13.73
N VAL A 214 -0.11 0.29 -12.83
CA VAL A 214 1.32 0.16 -13.18
C VAL A 214 1.78 -1.29 -13.22
N VAL A 215 1.25 -2.16 -12.34
CA VAL A 215 1.79 -3.52 -12.18
C VAL A 215 0.87 -4.59 -12.74
N ASP A 216 1.47 -5.65 -13.25
CA ASP A 216 0.76 -6.77 -13.88
C ASP A 216 0.51 -7.91 -12.87
N HIS A 217 1.37 -8.05 -11.86
CA HIS A 217 1.26 -9.05 -10.79
C HIS A 217 1.97 -8.59 -9.53
N LEU A 218 1.82 -9.36 -8.44
CA LEU A 218 2.32 -8.98 -7.12
C LEU A 218 3.20 -10.05 -6.51
N LEU A 219 4.28 -9.63 -5.88
CA LEU A 219 5.06 -10.44 -4.95
C LEU A 219 4.65 -10.09 -3.52
N VAL A 220 4.01 -11.03 -2.84
CA VAL A 220 3.38 -10.83 -1.53
C VAL A 220 4.30 -11.31 -0.43
N PHE A 221 4.79 -10.39 0.39
CA PHE A 221 5.64 -10.65 1.55
C PHE A 221 4.76 -10.87 2.80
N ASN A 222 4.54 -12.11 3.19
CA ASN A 222 3.74 -12.45 4.37
C ASN A 222 4.54 -12.37 5.69
N GLY A 223 5.86 -12.28 5.60
CA GLY A 223 6.78 -12.32 6.74
C GLY A 223 7.38 -13.69 6.96
N GLN A 224 8.44 -13.75 7.78
CA GLN A 224 9.19 -14.98 8.08
C GLN A 224 9.65 -15.77 6.84
N GLY A 225 10.02 -15.05 5.78
CA GLY A 225 10.48 -15.65 4.52
C GLY A 225 9.37 -16.19 3.61
N ASP A 226 8.09 -16.18 4.04
CA ASP A 226 6.97 -16.57 3.16
C ASP A 226 6.69 -15.48 2.13
N ILE A 227 7.12 -15.72 0.90
CA ILE A 227 6.93 -14.83 -0.24
C ILE A 227 6.14 -15.59 -1.30
N ARG A 228 5.05 -14.99 -1.77
CA ARG A 228 4.17 -15.62 -2.76
C ARG A 228 4.01 -14.74 -3.98
N ASP A 229 4.13 -15.33 -5.14
CA ASP A 229 3.74 -14.72 -6.40
C ASP A 229 2.21 -14.81 -6.55
N PHE A 230 1.57 -13.65 -6.78
CA PHE A 230 0.14 -13.54 -7.00
C PHE A 230 -0.10 -13.02 -8.42
N PRO A 231 -0.64 -13.86 -9.32
CA PRO A 231 -0.93 -13.49 -10.70
C PRO A 231 -2.19 -12.60 -10.74
N GLY A 232 -2.02 -11.29 -10.69
CA GLY A 232 -3.11 -10.33 -10.72
C GLY A 232 -2.72 -8.98 -10.14
N ASN A 233 -3.60 -8.00 -10.29
CA ASN A 233 -3.40 -6.66 -9.77
C ASN A 233 -3.70 -6.55 -8.27
N TYR A 234 -3.44 -5.39 -7.70
CA TYR A 234 -3.61 -5.15 -6.25
C TYR A 234 -5.06 -5.29 -5.78
N THR A 235 -6.03 -4.88 -6.61
CA THR A 235 -7.46 -5.05 -6.31
C THR A 235 -7.83 -6.52 -6.20
N GLN A 236 -7.45 -7.33 -7.19
CA GLN A 236 -7.72 -8.77 -7.20
C GLN A 236 -7.09 -9.49 -6.00
N TYR A 237 -5.87 -9.09 -5.63
CA TYR A 237 -5.22 -9.60 -4.42
C TYR A 237 -6.00 -9.28 -3.15
N ARG A 238 -6.47 -8.04 -3.01
CA ARG A 238 -7.28 -7.62 -1.86
C ARG A 238 -8.57 -8.41 -1.77
N ASP A 239 -9.29 -8.51 -2.86
CA ASP A 239 -10.55 -9.26 -2.92
C ASP A 239 -10.33 -10.74 -2.57
N TRP A 240 -9.27 -11.35 -3.09
CA TRP A 240 -8.88 -12.71 -2.75
C TRP A 240 -8.52 -12.86 -1.27
N LYS A 241 -7.76 -11.93 -0.72
CA LYS A 241 -7.35 -11.94 0.70
C LYS A 241 -8.57 -11.80 1.62
N ASP A 242 -9.46 -10.86 1.31
CA ASP A 242 -10.68 -10.63 2.09
C ASP A 242 -11.61 -11.86 2.02
N ALA A 243 -11.79 -12.46 0.84
CA ALA A 243 -12.54 -13.70 0.69
C ALA A 243 -11.93 -14.86 1.51
N LYS A 244 -10.61 -14.99 1.52
CA LYS A 244 -9.91 -16.01 2.30
C LYS A 244 -10.11 -15.83 3.80
N VAL A 245 -9.98 -14.60 4.29
CA VAL A 245 -10.22 -14.27 5.72
C VAL A 245 -11.68 -14.59 6.11
N HIS A 246 -12.65 -14.30 5.24
CA HIS A 246 -14.04 -14.66 5.48
C HIS A 246 -14.24 -16.18 5.55
N GLN A 247 -13.66 -16.93 4.63
CA GLN A 247 -13.73 -18.39 4.64
C GLN A 247 -13.06 -19.02 5.89
N GLU A 248 -11.93 -18.47 6.31
CA GLU A 248 -11.24 -18.95 7.53
C GLU A 248 -12.10 -18.69 8.78
N LYS A 249 -12.69 -17.50 8.90
CA LYS A 249 -13.61 -17.16 9.99
C LYS A 249 -14.89 -18.01 9.99
N GLU A 250 -15.41 -18.33 8.82
CA GLU A 250 -16.56 -19.25 8.71
C GLU A 250 -16.20 -20.67 9.14
N LYS A 251 -15.04 -21.18 8.71
CA LYS A 251 -14.55 -22.50 9.14
C LYS A 251 -14.26 -22.55 10.64
N GLU A 252 -13.70 -21.48 11.23
CA GLU A 252 -13.51 -21.40 12.67
C GLU A 252 -14.84 -21.38 13.43
N LYS A 253 -15.84 -20.65 12.92
CA LYS A 253 -17.20 -20.64 13.50
C LYS A 253 -17.90 -22.00 13.35
N GLU A 254 -17.74 -22.68 12.23
CA GLU A 254 -18.26 -24.03 12.03
C GLU A 254 -17.54 -25.06 12.92
N ALA A 255 -16.22 -24.95 13.05
CA ALA A 255 -15.45 -25.81 13.94
C ALA A 255 -15.79 -25.58 15.43
N ALA A 256 -16.00 -24.32 15.82
CA ALA A 256 -16.45 -23.97 17.18
C ALA A 256 -17.87 -24.53 17.45
N LYS A 257 -18.81 -24.35 16.51
CA LYS A 257 -20.16 -24.95 16.61
C LYS A 257 -20.13 -26.47 16.66
N ALA A 258 -19.26 -27.12 15.86
CA ALA A 258 -19.12 -28.56 15.89
C ALA A 258 -18.49 -29.11 17.20
N GLN A 259 -17.67 -28.29 17.89
CA GLN A 259 -17.18 -28.60 19.23
C GLN A 259 -18.24 -28.35 20.31
N GLU A 260 -19.03 -27.31 20.22
CA GLU A 260 -20.19 -27.06 21.08
C GLU A 260 -21.22 -28.16 20.98
N ASP A 261 -21.57 -28.61 19.77
CA ASP A 261 -22.46 -29.74 19.55
C ASP A 261 -21.95 -31.06 20.12
N LYS A 262 -20.64 -31.29 20.12
CA LYS A 262 -20.04 -32.46 20.75
C LYS A 262 -20.06 -32.38 22.28
N THR A 263 -19.88 -31.17 22.84
CA THR A 263 -19.97 -30.96 24.29
C THR A 263 -21.42 -30.89 24.77
N ALA A 264 -22.35 -30.41 23.95
CA ALA A 264 -23.80 -30.41 24.25
C ALA A 264 -24.38 -31.84 24.29
N LYS A 265 -23.93 -32.75 23.40
CA LYS A 265 -24.37 -34.17 23.43
C LYS A 265 -23.90 -34.93 24.68
N VAL A 266 -22.86 -34.46 25.42
CA VAL A 266 -22.43 -35.07 26.67
C VAL A 266 -23.21 -34.49 27.88
N ARG A 267 -23.90 -33.33 27.73
CA ARG A 267 -24.67 -32.67 28.82
C ARG A 267 -26.16 -32.85 28.76
N LEU A 268 -26.70 -33.70 27.88
CA LEU A 268 -28.12 -33.93 27.70
C LEU A 268 -28.68 -34.94 28.72
N ASN A 269 -28.46 -34.71 30.02
CA ASN A 269 -29.24 -35.44 31.03
C ASN A 269 -29.58 -34.70 32.35
N GLU A 270 -29.52 -33.36 32.37
CA GLU A 270 -30.12 -32.65 33.49
C GLU A 270 -30.81 -31.37 33.01
N LYS A 271 -32.16 -31.39 33.01
CA LYS A 271 -32.96 -30.16 32.83
C LYS A 271 -32.72 -29.22 34.04
N ARG A 272 -31.78 -28.29 33.85
CA ARG A 272 -31.48 -27.25 34.83
C ARG A 272 -32.55 -26.16 34.73
N ARG A 273 -33.35 -26.00 35.74
CA ARG A 273 -34.28 -24.88 35.83
C ARG A 273 -33.55 -23.65 36.34
N MET A 274 -33.91 -22.49 35.77
CA MET A 274 -33.38 -21.17 36.20
C MET A 274 -33.60 -20.99 37.72
N SER A 275 -32.56 -20.59 38.44
CA SER A 275 -32.66 -20.20 39.84
C SER A 275 -33.36 -18.86 39.97
N PHE A 276 -33.93 -18.56 41.15
CA PHE A 276 -34.62 -17.29 41.39
C PHE A 276 -33.70 -16.07 41.19
N LYS A 277 -32.40 -16.23 41.42
CA LYS A 277 -31.39 -15.18 41.18
C LYS A 277 -31.15 -14.96 39.68
N GLU A 278 -31.04 -16.03 38.92
CA GLU A 278 -30.85 -16.00 37.47
C GLU A 278 -32.05 -15.38 36.75
N LYS A 279 -33.26 -15.66 37.21
CA LYS A 279 -34.47 -15.05 36.65
C LYS A 279 -34.55 -13.55 36.89
N ARG A 280 -34.13 -13.09 38.07
CA ARG A 280 -34.08 -11.67 38.39
C ARG A 280 -32.96 -10.96 37.58
N GLU A 281 -31.82 -11.62 37.39
CA GLU A 281 -30.72 -11.12 36.55
C GLU A 281 -31.18 -11.00 35.09
N PHE A 282 -31.91 -11.97 34.56
CA PHE A 282 -32.46 -11.97 33.22
C PHE A 282 -33.42 -10.78 33.00
N GLU A 283 -34.38 -10.57 33.87
CA GLU A 283 -35.31 -9.43 33.79
C GLU A 283 -34.58 -8.07 33.92
N GLN A 284 -33.54 -7.98 34.74
CA GLN A 284 -32.71 -6.76 34.88
C GLN A 284 -31.90 -6.49 33.61
N LEU A 285 -31.28 -7.50 33.03
CA LEU A 285 -30.50 -7.36 31.79
C LEU A 285 -31.38 -6.92 30.60
N GLU A 286 -32.60 -7.45 30.50
CA GLU A 286 -33.56 -7.06 29.45
C GLU A 286 -33.89 -5.55 29.54
N GLN A 287 -34.06 -5.04 30.74
CA GLN A 287 -34.36 -3.63 30.99
C GLN A 287 -33.14 -2.75 30.72
N GLU A 288 -31.95 -3.16 31.19
CA GLU A 288 -30.71 -2.43 30.97
C GLU A 288 -30.30 -2.35 29.51
N ILE A 289 -30.51 -3.44 28.72
CA ILE A 289 -30.28 -3.45 27.29
C ILE A 289 -31.22 -2.46 26.60
N ALA A 290 -32.50 -2.47 26.91
CA ALA A 290 -33.47 -1.55 26.32
C ALA A 290 -33.15 -0.07 26.64
N ASP A 291 -32.70 0.22 27.82
CA ASP A 291 -32.30 1.58 28.24
C ASP A 291 -31.05 2.04 27.48
N LEU A 292 -30.04 1.17 27.35
CA LEU A 292 -28.81 1.45 26.59
C LEU A 292 -29.05 1.64 25.09
N GLU A 293 -29.95 0.83 24.50
CA GLU A 293 -30.36 0.99 23.10
C GLU A 293 -31.08 2.32 22.88
N THR A 294 -31.93 2.74 23.86
CA THR A 294 -32.60 4.04 23.81
C THR A 294 -31.60 5.19 23.88
N GLU A 295 -30.59 5.11 24.77
CA GLU A 295 -29.50 6.08 24.88
C GLU A 295 -28.69 6.13 23.57
N LYS A 296 -28.36 4.98 23.00
CA LYS A 296 -27.62 4.87 21.72
C LYS A 296 -28.39 5.55 20.58
N ASN A 297 -29.67 5.24 20.42
CA ASN A 297 -30.52 5.82 19.38
C ASN A 297 -30.65 7.34 19.55
N ALA A 298 -30.79 7.84 20.78
CA ALA A 298 -30.85 9.29 21.04
C ALA A 298 -29.53 10.01 20.70
N ILE A 299 -28.38 9.35 20.93
CA ILE A 299 -27.07 9.88 20.56
C ILE A 299 -26.92 9.87 19.03
N GLU A 300 -27.31 8.81 18.32
CA GLU A 300 -27.27 8.71 16.86
C GLU A 300 -28.17 9.77 16.20
N GLU A 301 -29.40 9.97 16.70
CA GLU A 301 -30.28 11.03 16.22
C GLU A 301 -29.68 12.43 16.44
N ALA A 302 -29.10 12.67 17.61
CA ALA A 302 -28.46 13.94 17.92
C ALA A 302 -27.25 14.22 17.01
N LEU A 303 -26.43 13.20 16.71
CA LEU A 303 -25.30 13.30 15.78
C LEU A 303 -25.77 13.58 14.34
N CYS A 304 -26.90 13.00 13.93
CA CYS A 304 -27.49 13.24 12.60
C CYS A 304 -28.16 14.61 12.45
N SER A 305 -28.57 15.26 13.53
CA SER A 305 -29.31 16.54 13.50
C SER A 305 -28.46 17.74 13.05
N GLY A 306 -27.13 17.62 13.11
CA GLY A 306 -26.21 18.67 12.69
C GLY A 306 -26.22 19.96 13.54
N THR A 307 -26.89 19.95 14.72
CA THR A 307 -27.08 21.14 15.57
C THR A 307 -26.17 21.19 16.80
N LEU A 308 -25.28 20.19 16.93
CA LEU A 308 -24.38 20.02 18.10
C LEU A 308 -23.15 20.93 18.03
N SER A 309 -22.69 21.40 19.18
CA SER A 309 -21.38 22.06 19.32
C SER A 309 -20.23 21.06 19.11
N VAL A 310 -19.02 21.55 18.81
CA VAL A 310 -17.85 20.71 18.58
C VAL A 310 -17.49 19.84 19.79
N ASP A 311 -17.68 20.39 20.98
CA ASP A 311 -17.41 19.68 22.25
C ASP A 311 -18.41 18.55 22.49
N GLU A 312 -19.70 18.81 22.30
CA GLU A 312 -20.77 17.80 22.41
C GLU A 312 -20.64 16.70 21.35
N LEU A 313 -20.22 17.05 20.15
CA LEU A 313 -19.98 16.09 19.05
C LEU A 313 -18.84 15.14 19.40
N THR A 314 -17.79 15.66 20.03
CA THR A 314 -16.63 14.87 20.46
C THR A 314 -17.00 13.93 21.62
N GLU A 315 -17.76 14.40 22.58
CA GLU A 315 -18.21 13.60 23.75
C GLU A 315 -19.15 12.46 23.30
N LYS A 316 -20.15 12.79 22.49
CA LYS A 316 -21.12 11.81 21.98
C LYS A 316 -20.49 10.78 21.05
N SER A 317 -19.51 11.18 20.21
CA SER A 317 -18.76 10.26 19.36
C SER A 317 -17.88 9.28 20.15
N LYS A 318 -17.39 9.64 21.33
CA LYS A 318 -16.66 8.72 22.20
C LYS A 318 -17.59 7.79 22.97
N ARG A 319 -18.78 8.29 23.35
CA ARG A 319 -19.75 7.51 24.12
C ARG A 319 -20.41 6.39 23.30
N LEU A 320 -20.57 6.58 21.97
CA LEU A 320 -21.27 5.64 21.10
C LEU A 320 -20.61 4.24 21.03
N PRO A 321 -19.28 4.11 20.83
CA PRO A 321 -18.63 2.80 20.89
C PRO A 321 -18.70 2.16 22.27
N GLU A 322 -18.57 2.93 23.36
CA GLU A 322 -18.70 2.40 24.73
C GLU A 322 -20.10 1.79 24.97
N LEU A 323 -21.15 2.45 24.46
CA LEU A 323 -22.52 1.94 24.56
C LEU A 323 -22.69 0.65 23.73
N SER A 324 -22.10 0.59 22.56
CA SER A 324 -22.13 -0.63 21.72
C SER A 324 -21.46 -1.81 22.42
N ASP A 325 -20.28 -1.60 23.00
CA ASP A 325 -19.56 -2.65 23.71
C ASP A 325 -20.35 -3.13 24.95
N LEU A 326 -20.99 -2.20 25.71
CA LEU A 326 -21.83 -2.53 26.85
C LEU A 326 -23.11 -3.29 26.46
N ILE A 327 -23.74 -2.92 25.34
CA ILE A 327 -24.91 -3.64 24.81
C ILE A 327 -24.51 -5.06 24.41
N ASP A 328 -23.38 -5.23 23.73
CA ASP A 328 -22.90 -6.54 23.26
C ASP A 328 -22.57 -7.45 24.47
N GLU A 329 -21.89 -6.93 25.50
CA GLU A 329 -21.57 -7.68 26.72
C GLU A 329 -22.85 -8.15 27.45
N LYS A 330 -23.82 -7.23 27.64
CA LYS A 330 -25.07 -7.55 28.30
C LYS A 330 -25.96 -8.50 27.49
N THR A 331 -25.99 -8.35 26.19
CA THR A 331 -26.73 -9.23 25.27
C THR A 331 -26.17 -10.65 25.28
N LEU A 332 -24.85 -10.81 25.34
CA LEU A 332 -24.23 -12.13 25.50
C LEU A 332 -24.69 -12.82 26.78
N ARG A 333 -24.69 -12.09 27.88
CA ARG A 333 -25.13 -12.64 29.19
C ARG A 333 -26.64 -12.94 29.21
N TRP A 334 -27.45 -12.09 28.61
CA TRP A 334 -28.89 -12.30 28.45
C TRP A 334 -29.20 -13.55 27.61
N LEU A 335 -28.46 -13.77 26.51
CA LEU A 335 -28.57 -14.98 25.67
C LEU A 335 -28.24 -16.26 26.47
N GLU A 336 -27.16 -16.26 27.26
CA GLU A 336 -26.83 -17.41 28.13
C GLU A 336 -27.97 -17.78 29.08
N LEU A 337 -28.62 -16.77 29.66
CA LEU A 337 -29.73 -16.98 30.57
C LEU A 337 -31.00 -17.38 29.82
N SER A 338 -31.26 -16.85 28.63
CA SER A 338 -32.43 -17.18 27.80
C SER A 338 -32.43 -18.63 27.35
N GLU A 339 -31.24 -19.21 27.07
CA GLU A 339 -31.10 -20.64 26.75
C GLU A 339 -31.48 -21.55 27.92
N ILE A 340 -31.30 -21.07 29.16
CA ILE A 340 -31.69 -21.81 30.38
C ILE A 340 -33.23 -21.75 30.57
N GLU A 341 -33.88 -20.65 30.16
CA GLU A 341 -35.33 -20.46 30.30
C GLU A 341 -36.09 -21.27 29.23
N SER A 342 -35.52 -21.43 28.04
CA SER A 342 -36.13 -22.10 26.89
C SER A 342 -36.06 -23.63 26.95
N ASN A 343 -35.33 -24.23 27.92
CA ASN A 343 -35.15 -25.65 28.14
C ASN A 343 -35.84 -26.14 29.40
#